data_9870c77dcb772dbc234662e98f4e8180
#
_entry.id   9870c77dcb772dbc234662e98f4e8180
#
_cell.length_a   1.000
_cell.length_b   1.000
_cell.length_c   1.000
_cell.angle_alpha   90.00
_cell.angle_beta   90.00
_cell.angle_gamma   90.00
#
_symmetry.space_group_name_H-M   'P 1'
#
loop_
_entity.id
_entity.type
_entity.pdbx_description
1 polymer ?
#
loop_
_entity_poly.entity_id
_entity_poly.type
_entity_poly.pdbx_seq_one_letter_code
_entity_poly.pdbx_strand_id
1 'polypeptide(L)'
;MIRLILFLHAAKPASDFMMANFLLFPSYISLESALSYYGIIDQFPYHISSIILGKSRNIKIKNKVLTYSRIKKEYFTGFIKIDEALMATKEKALFDYLYFVYKGLRPVNIINDFKPSLQGKKVRDYLIENADTSLKKFIGRYVKL
;
A
#
# COMPACT_ATOMS: atom_id res chain seq x y z
N MET A 1 -24.12 4.63 -8.60
CA MET A 1 -24.25 5.96 -7.96
C MET A 1 -24.77 5.90 -6.54
N ILE A 2 -25.78 5.09 -6.24
CA ILE A 2 -26.32 4.95 -4.89
C ILE A 2 -25.24 4.47 -3.90
N ARG A 3 -24.43 3.48 -4.30
CA ARG A 3 -23.34 2.97 -3.46
C ARG A 3 -22.32 4.04 -3.12
N LEU A 4 -21.97 4.90 -4.10
CA LEU A 4 -21.05 6.00 -3.86
C LEU A 4 -21.61 6.99 -2.86
N ILE A 5 -22.90 7.32 -2.96
CA ILE A 5 -23.56 8.21 -2.02
C ILE A 5 -23.49 7.67 -0.60
N LEU A 6 -23.70 6.36 -0.41
CA LEU A 6 -23.61 5.73 0.89
C LEU A 6 -22.19 5.87 1.48
N PHE A 7 -21.14 5.64 0.67
CA PHE A 7 -19.77 5.82 1.12
C PHE A 7 -19.47 7.27 1.49
N LEU A 8 -19.98 8.23 0.71
CA LEU A 8 -19.74 9.65 0.98
C LEU A 8 -20.37 10.12 2.29
N HIS A 9 -21.43 9.46 2.75
CA HIS A 9 -22.08 9.78 4.03
C HIS A 9 -21.46 9.04 5.21
N ALA A 10 -20.63 8.05 4.97
CA ALA A 10 -19.97 7.31 6.03
C ALA A 10 -18.77 8.08 6.56
N ALA A 11 -18.72 8.31 7.88
CA ALA A 11 -17.69 9.12 8.53
C ALA A 11 -16.55 8.28 9.14
N LYS A 12 -16.36 7.02 8.71
CA LYS A 12 -15.37 6.10 9.30
C LYS A 12 -14.18 5.91 8.35
N PRO A 13 -12.92 5.81 8.88
CA PRO A 13 -11.74 5.53 8.05
C PRO A 13 -11.89 4.27 7.21
N ALA A 14 -12.50 3.22 7.76
CA ALA A 14 -12.79 1.98 7.03
C ALA A 14 -13.64 2.24 5.79
N SER A 15 -14.56 3.20 5.85
CA SER A 15 -15.42 3.56 4.72
C SER A 15 -14.63 4.24 3.60
N ASP A 16 -13.60 5.00 3.95
CA ASP A 16 -12.73 5.62 2.95
C ASP A 16 -11.95 4.55 2.19
N PHE A 17 -11.48 3.53 2.88
CA PHE A 17 -10.76 2.42 2.25
C PHE A 17 -11.71 1.60 1.36
N MET A 18 -12.92 1.33 1.84
CA MET A 18 -13.94 0.65 1.04
C MET A 18 -14.29 1.45 -0.21
N MET A 19 -14.43 2.76 -0.07
CA MET A 19 -14.70 3.64 -1.20
C MET A 19 -13.58 3.55 -2.24
N ALA A 20 -12.33 3.58 -1.80
CA ALA A 20 -11.19 3.47 -2.70
C ALA A 20 -11.21 2.14 -3.46
N ASN A 21 -11.47 1.02 -2.77
CA ASN A 21 -11.60 -0.28 -3.42
C ASN A 21 -12.74 -0.29 -4.44
N PHE A 22 -13.87 0.34 -4.09
CA PHE A 22 -15.08 0.32 -4.92
C PHE A 22 -14.91 1.14 -6.20
N LEU A 23 -14.31 2.32 -6.09
CA LEU A 23 -14.22 3.24 -7.23
C LEU A 23 -13.36 2.71 -8.37
N LEU A 24 -12.28 2.03 -8.04
CA LEU A 24 -11.46 1.32 -9.03
C LEU A 24 -11.21 -0.09 -8.51
N PHE A 25 -11.86 -1.04 -9.12
CA PHE A 25 -11.77 -2.46 -8.74
C PHE A 25 -11.18 -3.26 -9.91
N PRO A 26 -10.26 -4.21 -9.67
CA PRO A 26 -9.70 -4.57 -8.37
C PRO A 26 -8.57 -3.63 -7.94
N SER A 27 -8.57 -3.31 -6.66
CA SER A 27 -7.51 -2.52 -6.03
C SER A 27 -7.41 -2.90 -4.56
N TYR A 28 -6.29 -2.62 -3.93
CA TYR A 28 -6.13 -2.81 -2.49
C TYR A 28 -5.38 -1.64 -1.88
N ILE A 29 -5.70 -1.32 -0.63
CA ILE A 29 -5.02 -0.26 0.12
C ILE A 29 -3.61 -0.73 0.44
N SER A 30 -2.62 0.14 0.22
CA SER A 30 -1.21 -0.16 0.50
C SER A 30 -0.43 1.14 0.69
N LEU A 31 0.89 1.05 0.70
CA LEU A 31 1.79 2.18 0.78
C LEU A 31 1.52 2.99 2.06
N GLU A 32 1.51 4.32 1.97
CA GLU A 32 1.40 5.17 3.15
C GLU A 32 0.14 4.89 3.98
N SER A 33 -1.00 4.66 3.32
CA SER A 33 -2.25 4.38 4.05
C SER A 33 -2.17 3.09 4.85
N ALA A 34 -1.60 2.04 4.27
CA ALA A 34 -1.44 0.78 5.00
C ALA A 34 -0.36 0.87 6.06
N LEU A 35 0.77 1.51 5.77
CA LEU A 35 1.85 1.67 6.74
C LEU A 35 1.38 2.47 7.96
N SER A 36 0.58 3.51 7.74
CA SER A 36 -0.03 4.27 8.82
C SER A 36 -1.03 3.45 9.62
N TYR A 37 -1.86 2.67 8.92
CA TYR A 37 -2.86 1.80 9.57
C TYR A 37 -2.18 0.81 10.54
N TYR A 38 -1.04 0.24 10.12
CA TYR A 38 -0.30 -0.72 10.96
C TYR A 38 0.59 -0.04 11.99
N GLY A 39 0.61 1.29 12.05
CA GLY A 39 1.44 2.03 13.00
C GLY A 39 2.93 2.00 12.68
N ILE A 40 3.29 1.68 11.44
CA ILE A 40 4.68 1.61 11.02
C ILE A 40 5.25 3.01 10.78
N ILE A 41 4.41 3.92 10.30
CA ILE A 41 4.75 5.34 10.17
C ILE A 41 3.77 6.16 11.00
N ASP A 42 4.25 7.28 11.55
CA ASP A 42 3.46 8.14 12.45
C ASP A 42 2.66 9.21 11.73
N GLN A 43 2.73 9.24 10.41
CA GLN A 43 2.08 10.28 9.62
C GLN A 43 0.65 9.88 9.26
N PHE A 44 -0.27 10.85 9.30
CA PHE A 44 -1.59 10.70 8.69
C PHE A 44 -1.48 11.10 7.23
N PRO A 45 -1.62 10.16 6.29
CA PRO A 45 -1.54 10.51 4.88
C PRO A 45 -2.72 11.39 4.47
N TYR A 46 -2.45 12.42 3.69
CA TYR A 46 -3.49 13.23 3.06
C TYR A 46 -4.25 12.44 2.00
N HIS A 47 -3.58 11.48 1.40
CA HIS A 47 -4.12 10.69 0.31
C HIS A 47 -4.42 9.28 0.79
N ILE A 48 -5.45 8.70 0.23
CA ILE A 48 -5.71 7.27 0.42
C ILE A 48 -4.99 6.56 -0.71
N SER A 49 -3.97 5.78 -0.36
CA SER A 49 -3.09 5.15 -1.34
C SER A 49 -3.48 3.70 -1.60
N SER A 50 -3.66 3.37 -2.85
CA SER A 50 -4.06 2.04 -3.31
C SER A 50 -3.14 1.55 -4.42
N ILE A 51 -3.12 0.25 -4.61
CA ILE A 51 -2.43 -0.42 -5.70
C ILE A 51 -3.45 -0.94 -6.69
N ILE A 52 -3.14 -0.85 -7.97
CA ILE A 52 -4.03 -1.22 -9.06
C ILE A 52 -3.24 -1.93 -10.17
N LEU A 53 -3.92 -2.73 -10.97
CA LEU A 53 -3.32 -3.36 -12.15
C LEU A 53 -3.35 -2.44 -13.36
N GLY A 54 -4.37 -1.57 -13.42
CA GLY A 54 -4.53 -0.67 -14.53
C GLY A 54 -3.60 0.53 -14.46
N LYS A 55 -3.87 1.52 -15.29
CA LYS A 55 -3.07 2.73 -15.36
C LYS A 55 -3.16 3.52 -14.05
N SER A 56 -2.01 3.99 -13.56
CA SER A 56 -1.95 4.85 -12.37
C SER A 56 -2.78 6.10 -12.58
N ARG A 57 -3.51 6.51 -11.54
CA ARG A 57 -4.35 7.72 -11.59
C ARG A 57 -4.67 8.23 -10.20
N ASN A 58 -5.14 9.47 -10.14
CA ASN A 58 -5.66 10.08 -8.92
C ASN A 58 -7.13 10.44 -9.13
N ILE A 59 -7.93 10.25 -8.09
CA ILE A 59 -9.34 10.64 -8.08
C ILE A 59 -9.55 11.56 -6.90
N LYS A 60 -10.14 12.73 -7.15
CA LYS A 60 -10.48 13.68 -6.09
C LYS A 60 -11.99 13.64 -5.86
N ILE A 61 -12.38 13.34 -4.63
CA ILE A 61 -13.78 13.32 -4.23
C ILE A 61 -13.93 14.16 -2.97
N LYS A 62 -14.70 15.26 -3.07
CA LYS A 62 -14.82 16.25 -2.03
C LYS A 62 -13.42 16.76 -1.66
N ASN A 63 -13.03 16.66 -0.39
CA ASN A 63 -11.69 17.07 0.07
C ASN A 63 -10.72 15.89 0.19
N LYS A 64 -11.08 14.72 -0.38
CA LYS A 64 -10.25 13.51 -0.33
C LYS A 64 -9.59 13.25 -1.67
N VAL A 65 -8.34 12.82 -1.62
CA VAL A 65 -7.60 12.42 -2.81
C VAL A 65 -7.28 10.94 -2.71
N LEU A 66 -7.71 10.19 -3.72
CA LEU A 66 -7.46 8.76 -3.83
C LEU A 66 -6.37 8.58 -4.86
N THR A 67 -5.24 8.01 -4.46
CA THR A 67 -4.13 7.74 -5.37
C THR A 67 -4.09 6.25 -5.68
N TYR A 68 -3.98 5.92 -6.97
CA TYR A 68 -3.89 4.53 -7.42
C TYR A 68 -2.59 4.38 -8.19
N SER A 69 -1.73 3.50 -7.71
CA SER A 69 -0.43 3.26 -8.30
C SER A 69 -0.39 1.88 -8.92
N ARG A 70 0.07 1.80 -10.17
CA ARG A 70 0.18 0.54 -10.90
C ARG A 70 1.33 -0.30 -10.37
N ILE A 71 1.06 -1.59 -10.18
CA ILE A 71 2.10 -2.58 -9.88
C ILE A 71 2.05 -3.66 -10.95
N LYS A 72 3.15 -4.35 -11.18
CA LYS A 72 3.15 -5.44 -12.15
C LYS A 72 2.30 -6.60 -11.64
N LYS A 73 1.72 -7.34 -12.56
CA LYS A 73 0.74 -8.39 -12.28
C LYS A 73 1.24 -9.40 -11.25
N GLU A 74 2.50 -9.80 -11.32
CA GLU A 74 3.09 -10.80 -10.45
C GLU A 74 3.09 -10.36 -8.98
N TYR A 75 3.07 -9.05 -8.74
CA TYR A 75 3.06 -8.48 -7.39
C TYR A 75 1.68 -8.03 -6.92
N PHE A 76 0.64 -8.23 -7.75
CA PHE A 76 -0.72 -7.90 -7.34
C PHE A 76 -1.32 -9.04 -6.53
N THR A 77 -0.85 -9.15 -5.28
CA THR A 77 -1.23 -10.21 -4.32
C THR A 77 -0.85 -9.73 -2.92
N GLY A 78 -1.02 -10.57 -1.91
CA GLY A 78 -0.60 -10.25 -0.55
C GLY A 78 -1.55 -9.30 0.18
N PHE A 79 -2.78 -9.21 -0.27
CA PHE A 79 -3.81 -8.40 0.39
C PHE A 79 -4.91 -9.29 0.94
N ILE A 80 -5.56 -8.81 1.99
CA ILE A 80 -6.62 -9.52 2.69
C ILE A 80 -7.77 -8.57 2.94
N LYS A 81 -8.90 -9.11 3.36
CA LYS A 81 -10.06 -8.30 3.73
C LYS A 81 -9.95 -7.93 5.20
N ILE A 82 -9.90 -6.63 5.48
CA ILE A 82 -9.86 -6.07 6.83
C ILE A 82 -11.00 -5.06 6.92
N ASP A 83 -11.94 -5.26 7.84
CA ASP A 83 -13.10 -4.37 8.03
C ASP A 83 -13.78 -4.02 6.70
N GLU A 84 -14.06 -5.05 5.89
CA GLU A 84 -14.72 -4.95 4.59
C GLU A 84 -13.90 -4.26 3.50
N ALA A 85 -12.65 -3.89 3.75
CA ALA A 85 -11.77 -3.30 2.76
C ALA A 85 -10.65 -4.28 2.39
N LEU A 86 -10.22 -4.27 1.13
CA LEU A 86 -9.06 -5.02 0.69
C LEU A 86 -7.81 -4.20 0.99
N MET A 87 -6.91 -4.76 1.76
CA MET A 87 -5.70 -4.08 2.22
C MET A 87 -4.51 -5.02 2.22
N ALA A 88 -3.35 -4.50 1.85
CA ALA A 88 -2.10 -5.24 1.96
C ALA A 88 -1.90 -5.72 3.39
N THR A 89 -1.33 -6.91 3.56
CA THR A 89 -0.82 -7.31 4.87
C THR A 89 0.34 -6.38 5.25
N LYS A 90 0.74 -6.40 6.52
CA LYS A 90 1.88 -5.61 6.99
C LYS A 90 3.12 -5.88 6.15
N GLU A 91 3.42 -7.16 5.90
CA GLU A 91 4.57 -7.59 5.10
C GLU A 91 4.46 -7.09 3.66
N LYS A 92 3.26 -7.18 3.10
CA LYS A 92 3.03 -6.73 1.72
C LYS A 92 3.12 -5.22 1.59
N ALA A 93 2.63 -4.48 2.58
CA ALA A 93 2.72 -3.01 2.55
C ALA A 93 4.18 -2.57 2.54
N LEU A 94 5.03 -3.22 3.34
CA LEU A 94 6.48 -2.96 3.34
C LEU A 94 7.11 -3.35 2.00
N PHE A 95 6.73 -4.51 1.47
CA PHE A 95 7.20 -4.96 0.15
C PHE A 95 6.83 -3.94 -0.93
N ASP A 96 5.58 -3.51 -0.96
CA ASP A 96 5.12 -2.56 -1.97
C ASP A 96 5.88 -1.24 -1.87
N TYR A 97 6.09 -0.73 -0.67
CA TYR A 97 6.83 0.52 -0.51
C TYR A 97 8.25 0.39 -1.04
N LEU A 98 8.95 -0.69 -0.67
CA LEU A 98 10.31 -0.94 -1.17
C LEU A 98 10.32 -1.07 -2.69
N TYR A 99 9.32 -1.72 -3.26
CA TYR A 99 9.20 -1.85 -4.72
C TYR A 99 9.07 -0.46 -5.37
N PHE A 100 8.24 0.42 -4.81
CA PHE A 100 8.06 1.76 -5.38
C PHE A 100 9.28 2.65 -5.19
N VAL A 101 10.05 2.46 -4.12
CA VAL A 101 11.34 3.14 -3.97
C VAL A 101 12.31 2.61 -5.04
N TYR A 102 12.35 1.30 -5.25
CA TYR A 102 13.18 0.67 -6.27
C TYR A 102 12.86 1.21 -7.67
N LYS A 103 11.58 1.45 -7.96
CA LYS A 103 11.13 2.02 -9.25
C LYS A 103 11.33 3.53 -9.34
N GLY A 104 11.83 4.18 -8.31
CA GLY A 104 12.01 5.64 -8.29
C GLY A 104 10.72 6.43 -8.11
N LEU A 105 9.66 5.80 -7.63
CA LEU A 105 8.34 6.42 -7.47
C LEU A 105 8.02 6.81 -6.03
N ARG A 106 8.92 6.51 -5.10
CA ARG A 106 8.83 6.93 -3.71
C ARG A 106 10.22 7.31 -3.22
N PRO A 107 10.31 8.29 -2.28
CA PRO A 107 11.61 8.70 -1.75
C PRO A 107 12.20 7.63 -0.83
N VAL A 108 13.52 7.51 -0.84
CA VAL A 108 14.24 6.50 -0.05
C VAL A 108 14.31 6.86 1.43
N ASN A 109 14.21 8.13 1.78
CA ASN A 109 14.41 8.60 3.16
C ASN A 109 13.40 8.02 4.15
N ILE A 110 12.18 7.72 3.71
CA ILE A 110 11.16 7.17 4.62
C ILE A 110 11.49 5.75 5.07
N ILE A 111 12.38 5.04 4.34
CA ILE A 111 12.81 3.70 4.75
C ILE A 111 13.43 3.73 6.14
N ASN A 112 14.10 4.83 6.50
CA ASN A 112 14.69 4.97 7.82
C ASN A 112 13.63 4.91 8.93
N ASP A 113 12.43 5.39 8.67
CA ASP A 113 11.35 5.40 9.65
C ASP A 113 10.81 4.01 9.94
N PHE A 114 10.82 3.12 8.95
CA PHE A 114 10.30 1.77 9.12
C PHE A 114 11.37 0.68 9.05
N LYS A 115 12.66 1.07 9.03
CA LYS A 115 13.76 0.11 9.00
C LYS A 115 13.70 -0.94 10.10
N PRO A 116 13.35 -0.61 11.34
CA PRO A 116 13.21 -1.62 12.40
C PRO A 116 12.16 -2.69 12.06
N SER A 117 11.07 -2.30 11.38
CA SER A 117 10.03 -3.25 10.96
C SER A 117 10.51 -4.25 9.92
N LEU A 118 11.56 -3.91 9.16
CA LEU A 118 12.14 -4.80 8.15
C LEU A 118 12.98 -5.92 8.76
N GLN A 119 13.34 -5.82 10.04
CA GLN A 119 14.24 -6.77 10.68
C GLN A 119 13.51 -8.00 11.21
N GLY A 120 12.17 -8.00 11.24
CA GLY A 120 11.40 -9.13 11.69
C GLY A 120 11.53 -10.33 10.75
N LYS A 121 11.55 -11.54 11.32
CA LYS A 121 11.70 -12.76 10.52
C LYS A 121 10.59 -12.90 9.48
N LYS A 122 9.35 -12.65 9.88
CA LYS A 122 8.19 -12.81 9.00
C LYS A 122 8.26 -11.87 7.79
N VAL A 123 8.69 -10.63 8.02
CA VAL A 123 8.87 -9.66 6.94
C VAL A 123 10.00 -10.09 6.01
N ARG A 124 11.15 -10.46 6.58
CA ARG A 124 12.29 -10.90 5.76
C ARG A 124 11.95 -12.12 4.92
N ASP A 125 11.27 -13.10 5.51
CA ASP A 125 10.85 -14.29 4.78
C ASP A 125 9.95 -13.91 3.61
N TYR A 126 9.00 -13.01 3.84
CA TYR A 126 8.10 -12.54 2.79
C TYR A 126 8.88 -11.86 1.65
N LEU A 127 9.84 -11.00 1.99
CA LEU A 127 10.66 -10.31 1.01
C LEU A 127 11.50 -11.29 0.18
N ILE A 128 12.10 -12.26 0.84
CA ILE A 128 12.92 -13.28 0.16
C ILE A 128 12.06 -14.12 -0.80
N GLU A 129 10.89 -14.53 -0.36
CA GLU A 129 10.03 -15.43 -1.14
C GLU A 129 9.38 -14.74 -2.35
N ASN A 130 9.13 -13.45 -2.26
CA ASN A 130 8.30 -12.77 -3.26
C ASN A 130 9.04 -11.81 -4.17
N ALA A 131 10.17 -11.25 -3.75
CA ALA A 131 10.92 -10.32 -4.58
C ALA A 131 11.73 -11.07 -5.65
N ASP A 132 11.78 -10.51 -6.86
CA ASP A 132 12.66 -11.05 -7.88
C ASP A 132 14.13 -10.73 -7.57
N THR A 133 15.04 -11.24 -8.35
CA THR A 133 16.49 -11.12 -8.10
C THR A 133 16.94 -9.66 -8.01
N SER A 134 16.47 -8.81 -8.92
CA SER A 134 16.87 -7.40 -8.96
C SER A 134 16.33 -6.64 -7.75
N LEU A 135 15.08 -6.90 -7.39
CA LEU A 135 14.46 -6.27 -6.23
C LEU A 135 15.12 -6.74 -4.92
N LYS A 136 15.45 -8.03 -4.81
CA LYS A 136 16.19 -8.56 -3.65
C LYS A 136 17.52 -7.85 -3.46
N LYS A 137 18.24 -7.63 -4.54
CA LYS A 137 19.52 -6.93 -4.50
C LYS A 137 19.35 -5.52 -3.96
N PHE A 138 18.31 -4.84 -4.42
CA PHE A 138 18.00 -3.49 -3.93
C PHE A 138 17.63 -3.52 -2.45
N ILE A 139 16.73 -4.43 -2.05
CA ILE A 139 16.26 -4.55 -0.66
C ILE A 139 17.43 -4.88 0.27
N GLY A 140 18.37 -5.65 -0.20
CA GLY A 140 19.57 -6.05 0.57
C GLY A 140 20.42 -4.88 1.04
N ARG A 141 20.22 -3.69 0.49
CA ARG A 141 20.88 -2.47 0.97
C ARG A 141 20.34 -2.00 2.32
N TYR A 142 19.14 -2.40 2.68
CA TYR A 142 18.42 -1.91 3.86
C TYR A 142 18.16 -2.98 4.89
N VAL A 143 18.11 -4.23 4.48
CA VAL A 143 17.85 -5.35 5.36
C VAL A 143 18.69 -6.54 4.92
N LYS A 144 19.19 -7.28 5.89
CA LYS A 144 19.97 -8.48 5.64
C LYS A 144 19.04 -9.64 5.30
N LEU A 145 19.06 -10.05 4.06
CA LEU A 145 18.24 -11.16 3.59
C LEU A 145 18.95 -12.50 3.65
#